data_6cb1aab958f651197558a606533ee9af
#
_entry.id   6cb1aab958f651197558a606533ee9af
#
_cell.length_a   1.000
_cell.length_b   1.000
_cell.length_c   1.000
_cell.angle_alpha   90.00
_cell.angle_beta   90.00
_cell.angle_gamma   90.00
#
_symmetry.space_group_name_H-M   'P 1'
#
loop_
_entity.id
_entity.type
_entity.pdbx_description
1 polymer ?
#
loop_
_entity_poly.entity_id
_entity_poly.type
_entity_poly.pdbx_seq_one_letter_code
_entity_poly.pdbx_strand_id
1 'polypeptide(L)'
;MNEHDVLVERAVRDHRTVLLIGGLDSGKSTLAQTILRAALEAGRTTAFLDGDVGQKSVGPPATVGLKHVRSAEDLETDVLARPDALGFVGSTSPQGHLLPLVTSLTRLHARARQEGADLVVVDTSGMVSGIYGQLVKYHKVEMLQPDLVVGIQRGEELDPLLGVIQRFFAAEVVALGVHPAVVPSSVEQRASHREAAMRRYLGAHLQRFRIKPTVFMPALPPLFDLAQLDRLLVGLSDGEGSYTGIGYLEHAAGEGVLRLISPVADPPKALRLGSVRLEDSFRAKRVDLRNLFGTE
;
A
#
# COMPACT_ATOMS: atom_id res chain seq x y z
N MET A 1 -32.41 2.73 -8.25
CA MET A 1 -30.97 2.52 -8.39
C MET A 1 -30.33 3.83 -8.03
N ASN A 2 -29.48 3.86 -7.03
CA ASN A 2 -28.79 5.08 -6.64
C ASN A 2 -27.54 5.32 -7.54
N GLU A 3 -26.93 6.47 -7.44
CA GLU A 3 -25.79 6.87 -8.28
C GLU A 3 -24.57 5.93 -8.10
N HIS A 4 -24.36 5.40 -6.89
CA HIS A 4 -23.33 4.42 -6.59
C HIS A 4 -23.58 3.08 -7.30
N ASP A 5 -24.84 2.61 -7.32
CA ASP A 5 -25.19 1.34 -7.98
C ASP A 5 -24.93 1.41 -9.49
N VAL A 6 -25.34 2.53 -10.13
CA VAL A 6 -25.10 2.78 -11.57
C VAL A 6 -23.61 2.79 -11.88
N LEU A 7 -22.79 3.41 -11.01
CA LEU A 7 -21.35 3.43 -11.19
C LEU A 7 -20.75 2.03 -11.07
N VAL A 8 -21.18 1.24 -10.07
CA VAL A 8 -20.67 -0.12 -9.86
C VAL A 8 -20.96 -1.00 -11.08
N GLU A 9 -22.20 -0.98 -11.61
CA GLU A 9 -22.55 -1.73 -12.82
C GLU A 9 -21.70 -1.32 -14.02
N ARG A 10 -21.49 -0.01 -14.23
CA ARG A 10 -20.66 0.50 -15.32
C ARG A 10 -19.19 0.14 -15.15
N ALA A 11 -18.64 0.28 -13.94
CA ALA A 11 -17.27 -0.10 -13.63
C ALA A 11 -17.00 -1.58 -13.93
N VAL A 12 -17.97 -2.44 -13.61
CA VAL A 12 -17.86 -3.89 -13.86
C VAL A 12 -18.01 -4.23 -15.34
N ARG A 13 -18.92 -3.57 -16.06
CA ARG A 13 -19.21 -3.91 -17.46
C ARG A 13 -18.18 -3.37 -18.43
N ASP A 14 -17.76 -2.11 -18.26
CA ASP A 14 -17.08 -1.34 -19.31
C ASP A 14 -15.58 -1.11 -19.06
N HIS A 15 -15.09 -1.30 -17.82
CA HIS A 15 -13.75 -0.90 -17.42
C HIS A 15 -12.84 -2.09 -17.04
N ARG A 16 -11.53 -1.85 -17.12
CA ARG A 16 -10.47 -2.84 -16.82
C ARG A 16 -9.57 -2.43 -15.66
N THR A 17 -9.40 -1.13 -15.45
CA THR A 17 -8.64 -0.57 -14.32
C THR A 17 -9.41 0.62 -13.75
N VAL A 18 -9.87 0.46 -12.50
CA VAL A 18 -10.62 1.48 -11.76
C VAL A 18 -9.73 2.03 -10.66
N LEU A 19 -9.46 3.33 -10.69
CA LEU A 19 -8.69 4.03 -9.67
C LEU A 19 -9.62 4.85 -8.76
N LEU A 20 -9.59 4.58 -7.45
CA LEU A 20 -10.38 5.31 -6.47
C LEU A 20 -9.55 6.42 -5.81
N ILE A 21 -10.03 7.65 -5.89
CA ILE A 21 -9.44 8.85 -5.27
C ILE A 21 -10.44 9.43 -4.28
N GLY A 22 -9.97 9.92 -3.13
CA GLY A 22 -10.84 10.55 -2.13
C GLY A 22 -10.10 10.83 -0.85
N GLY A 23 -10.61 11.74 -0.03
CA GLY A 23 -10.07 12.07 1.27
C GLY A 23 -10.05 10.90 2.26
N LEU A 24 -9.60 11.16 3.48
CA LEU A 24 -9.70 10.19 4.57
C LEU A 24 -11.17 9.87 4.84
N ASP A 25 -11.46 8.60 5.10
CA ASP A 25 -12.80 8.11 5.44
C ASP A 25 -13.87 8.60 4.44
N SER A 26 -13.57 8.52 3.13
CA SER A 26 -14.54 8.83 2.06
C SER A 26 -15.27 7.59 1.52
N GLY A 27 -14.96 6.39 2.02
CA GLY A 27 -15.60 5.16 1.60
C GLY A 27 -14.96 4.45 0.41
N LYS A 28 -13.73 4.85 -0.01
CA LYS A 28 -12.99 4.22 -1.14
C LYS A 28 -12.87 2.71 -1.01
N SER A 29 -12.39 2.23 0.12
CA SER A 29 -12.16 0.78 0.33
C SER A 29 -13.48 -0.01 0.34
N THR A 30 -14.57 0.59 0.83
CA THR A 30 -15.91 0.01 0.78
C THR A 30 -16.40 -0.06 -0.67
N LEU A 31 -16.26 1.03 -1.44
CA LEU A 31 -16.63 1.04 -2.86
C LEU A 31 -15.79 0.04 -3.66
N ALA A 32 -14.47 -0.07 -3.37
CA ALA A 32 -13.62 -1.07 -3.99
C ALA A 32 -14.16 -2.49 -3.79
N GLN A 33 -14.50 -2.86 -2.54
CA GLN A 33 -15.05 -4.18 -2.23
C GLN A 33 -16.42 -4.40 -2.88
N THR A 34 -17.26 -3.37 -3.00
CA THR A 34 -18.55 -3.45 -3.69
C THR A 34 -18.36 -3.72 -5.18
N ILE A 35 -17.44 -3.02 -5.85
CA ILE A 35 -17.10 -3.26 -7.26
C ILE A 35 -16.54 -4.67 -7.46
N LEU A 36 -15.64 -5.14 -6.59
CA LEU A 36 -15.06 -6.48 -6.67
C LEU A 36 -16.11 -7.57 -6.49
N ARG A 37 -17.05 -7.40 -5.56
CA ARG A 37 -18.15 -8.34 -5.33
C ARG A 37 -19.07 -8.42 -6.54
N ALA A 38 -19.48 -7.28 -7.08
CA ALA A 38 -20.31 -7.22 -8.28
C ALA A 38 -19.59 -7.81 -9.52
N ALA A 39 -18.27 -7.63 -9.61
CA ALA A 39 -17.47 -8.21 -10.69
C ALA A 39 -17.37 -9.75 -10.59
N LEU A 40 -17.26 -10.29 -9.38
CA LEU A 40 -17.34 -11.75 -9.15
C LEU A 40 -18.71 -12.30 -9.58
N GLU A 41 -19.81 -11.64 -9.21
CA GLU A 41 -21.17 -12.02 -9.59
C GLU A 41 -21.36 -11.99 -11.11
N ALA A 42 -20.67 -11.08 -11.80
CA ALA A 42 -20.64 -11.00 -13.26
C ALA A 42 -19.64 -11.99 -13.91
N GLY A 43 -18.96 -12.84 -13.14
CA GLY A 43 -18.02 -13.86 -13.64
C GLY A 43 -16.68 -13.31 -14.14
N ARG A 44 -16.31 -12.07 -13.74
CA ARG A 44 -15.02 -11.48 -14.12
C ARG A 44 -13.89 -11.94 -13.21
N THR A 45 -12.70 -12.12 -13.80
CA THR A 45 -11.46 -12.32 -13.02
C THR A 45 -10.98 -10.98 -12.48
N THR A 46 -10.84 -10.87 -11.16
CA THR A 46 -10.59 -9.59 -10.51
C THR A 46 -9.35 -9.58 -9.63
N ALA A 47 -8.75 -8.40 -9.50
CA ALA A 47 -7.68 -8.16 -8.55
C ALA A 47 -7.92 -6.84 -7.79
N PHE A 48 -7.60 -6.87 -6.50
CA PHE A 48 -7.59 -5.69 -5.64
C PHE A 48 -6.16 -5.24 -5.39
N LEU A 49 -5.86 -4.00 -5.75
CA LEU A 49 -4.57 -3.37 -5.55
C LEU A 49 -4.69 -2.30 -4.46
N ASP A 50 -4.23 -2.61 -3.26
CA ASP A 50 -4.29 -1.70 -2.13
C ASP A 50 -3.04 -0.82 -2.07
N GLY A 51 -3.19 0.41 -2.53
CA GLY A 51 -2.16 1.45 -2.57
C GLY A 51 -2.23 2.45 -1.41
N ASP A 52 -3.02 2.19 -0.35
CA ASP A 52 -2.90 2.93 0.90
C ASP A 52 -1.78 2.31 1.74
N VAL A 53 -0.74 3.08 2.05
CA VAL A 53 0.42 2.60 2.83
C VAL A 53 0.18 2.68 4.35
N GLY A 54 -0.89 3.32 4.77
CA GLY A 54 -1.24 3.51 6.17
C GLY A 54 -2.42 2.66 6.63
N GLN A 55 -3.58 2.85 6.00
CA GLN A 55 -4.80 2.11 6.34
C GLN A 55 -4.95 0.94 5.37
N LYS A 56 -4.50 -0.23 5.79
CA LYS A 56 -4.37 -1.41 4.93
C LYS A 56 -5.58 -2.34 4.98
N SER A 57 -6.06 -2.71 3.79
CA SER A 57 -6.94 -3.86 3.59
C SER A 57 -6.14 -5.11 3.18
N VAL A 58 -5.08 -4.94 2.37
CA VAL A 58 -4.24 -6.03 1.84
C VAL A 58 -2.79 -5.84 2.26
N GLY A 59 -2.25 -6.77 3.03
CA GLY A 59 -0.88 -6.74 3.51
C GLY A 59 -0.63 -5.80 4.71
N PRO A 60 0.62 -5.74 5.20
CA PRO A 60 0.98 -4.90 6.33
C PRO A 60 1.15 -3.41 5.94
N PRO A 61 1.05 -2.47 6.90
CA PRO A 61 1.43 -1.07 6.67
C PRO A 61 2.84 -0.93 6.10
N ALA A 62 3.10 0.18 5.43
CA ALA A 62 4.34 0.49 4.71
C ALA A 62 4.57 -0.34 3.44
N THR A 63 3.54 -1.00 2.92
CA THR A 63 3.56 -1.77 1.67
C THR A 63 2.43 -1.35 0.72
N VAL A 64 2.51 -1.82 -0.52
CA VAL A 64 1.39 -1.95 -1.46
C VAL A 64 1.05 -3.43 -1.54
N GLY A 65 -0.22 -3.79 -1.49
CA GLY A 65 -0.66 -5.18 -1.54
C GLY A 65 -1.49 -5.49 -2.78
N LEU A 66 -1.24 -6.63 -3.39
CA LEU A 66 -2.07 -7.21 -4.45
C LEU A 66 -2.79 -8.44 -3.90
N LYS A 67 -4.11 -8.53 -4.16
CA LYS A 67 -4.95 -9.69 -3.89
C LYS A 67 -5.75 -10.04 -5.14
N HIS A 68 -5.63 -11.27 -5.63
CA HIS A 68 -6.57 -11.81 -6.60
C HIS A 68 -7.85 -12.22 -5.88
N VAL A 69 -8.97 -11.73 -6.37
CA VAL A 69 -10.28 -12.01 -5.78
C VAL A 69 -10.98 -13.00 -6.71
N ARG A 70 -11.05 -14.25 -6.28
CA ARG A 70 -11.58 -15.40 -7.04
C ARG A 70 -12.93 -15.88 -6.50
N SER A 71 -13.20 -15.56 -5.23
CA SER A 71 -14.43 -15.91 -4.54
C SER A 71 -14.85 -14.84 -3.54
N ALA A 72 -16.06 -14.91 -3.03
CA ALA A 72 -16.53 -14.00 -1.98
C ALA A 72 -15.71 -14.14 -0.68
N GLU A 73 -15.15 -15.32 -0.40
CA GLU A 73 -14.28 -15.59 0.75
C GLU A 73 -12.99 -14.74 0.70
N ASP A 74 -12.45 -14.47 -0.49
CA ASP A 74 -11.26 -13.61 -0.65
C ASP A 74 -11.49 -12.16 -0.18
N LEU A 75 -12.75 -11.73 -0.06
CA LEU A 75 -13.14 -10.42 0.45
C LEU A 75 -13.38 -10.40 1.98
N GLU A 76 -13.33 -11.55 2.65
CA GLU A 76 -13.39 -11.61 4.10
C GLU A 76 -12.12 -10.99 4.70
N THR A 77 -12.28 -10.24 5.78
CA THR A 77 -11.22 -9.36 6.35
C THR A 77 -9.87 -10.08 6.55
N ASP A 78 -9.88 -11.28 7.09
CA ASP A 78 -8.65 -12.02 7.41
C ASP A 78 -8.02 -12.68 6.18
N VAL A 79 -8.82 -13.03 5.17
CA VAL A 79 -8.35 -13.58 3.89
C VAL A 79 -7.83 -12.46 3.01
N LEU A 80 -8.56 -11.35 2.93
CA LEU A 80 -8.18 -10.14 2.19
C LEU A 80 -6.85 -9.55 2.70
N ALA A 81 -6.62 -9.59 4.00
CA ALA A 81 -5.39 -9.12 4.60
C ALA A 81 -4.14 -9.91 4.19
N ARG A 82 -4.28 -11.10 3.60
CA ARG A 82 -3.17 -11.94 3.11
C ARG A 82 -2.90 -11.63 1.64
N PRO A 83 -1.84 -10.90 1.32
CA PRO A 83 -1.54 -10.51 -0.05
C PRO A 83 -1.01 -11.70 -0.86
N ASP A 84 -1.32 -11.73 -2.16
CA ASP A 84 -0.70 -12.64 -3.13
C ASP A 84 0.65 -12.08 -3.61
N ALA A 85 0.82 -10.76 -3.56
CA ALA A 85 2.08 -10.10 -3.82
C ALA A 85 2.19 -8.77 -3.06
N LEU A 86 3.43 -8.37 -2.76
CA LEU A 86 3.75 -7.14 -2.04
C LEU A 86 4.74 -6.26 -2.79
N GLY A 87 4.56 -4.94 -2.64
CA GLY A 87 5.56 -3.93 -2.95
C GLY A 87 5.95 -3.17 -1.68
N PHE A 88 7.24 -3.03 -1.41
CA PHE A 88 7.71 -2.34 -0.21
C PHE A 88 7.88 -0.85 -0.46
N VAL A 89 7.20 -0.03 0.33
CA VAL A 89 7.31 1.43 0.31
C VAL A 89 8.23 1.94 1.42
N GLY A 90 8.20 1.28 2.56
CA GLY A 90 9.06 1.57 3.72
C GLY A 90 8.57 2.73 4.59
N SER A 91 7.34 3.22 4.36
CA SER A 91 6.72 4.29 5.14
C SER A 91 5.21 4.09 5.23
N THR A 92 4.62 4.47 6.36
CA THR A 92 3.16 4.50 6.55
C THR A 92 2.51 5.79 6.02
N SER A 93 3.30 6.66 5.39
CA SER A 93 2.84 7.88 4.72
C SER A 93 3.45 7.97 3.31
N PRO A 94 2.69 8.42 2.30
CA PRO A 94 3.22 8.67 0.96
C PRO A 94 4.28 9.77 0.91
N GLN A 95 4.27 10.70 1.87
CA GLN A 95 5.14 11.86 1.89
C GLN A 95 6.61 11.47 2.00
N GLY A 96 7.39 11.89 1.00
CA GLY A 96 8.81 11.52 0.87
C GLY A 96 9.05 10.11 0.30
N HIS A 97 7.98 9.37 -0.04
CA HIS A 97 8.05 7.99 -0.56
C HIS A 97 7.26 7.79 -1.86
N LEU A 98 7.14 8.86 -2.65
CA LEU A 98 6.37 8.83 -3.90
C LEU A 98 6.91 7.79 -4.88
N LEU A 99 8.22 7.79 -5.14
CA LEU A 99 8.84 6.86 -6.07
C LEU A 99 8.60 5.38 -5.70
N PRO A 100 8.94 4.89 -4.49
CA PRO A 100 8.68 3.50 -4.13
C PRO A 100 7.19 3.14 -4.10
N LEU A 101 6.31 4.08 -3.79
CA LEU A 101 4.87 3.87 -3.84
C LEU A 101 4.37 3.66 -5.27
N VAL A 102 4.72 4.57 -6.18
CA VAL A 102 4.24 4.52 -7.57
C VAL A 102 4.85 3.33 -8.30
N THR A 103 6.17 3.09 -8.16
CA THR A 103 6.82 1.92 -8.78
C THR A 103 6.25 0.59 -8.28
N SER A 104 5.97 0.46 -6.98
CA SER A 104 5.33 -0.74 -6.43
C SER A 104 3.92 -0.95 -7.00
N LEU A 105 3.12 0.11 -7.06
CA LEU A 105 1.77 0.05 -7.65
C LEU A 105 1.81 -0.37 -9.12
N THR A 106 2.67 0.26 -9.92
CA THR A 106 2.80 -0.04 -11.36
C THR A 106 3.21 -1.49 -11.61
N ARG A 107 4.18 -1.99 -10.83
CA ARG A 107 4.65 -3.39 -10.97
C ARG A 107 3.56 -4.39 -10.58
N LEU A 108 2.87 -4.17 -9.47
CA LEU A 108 1.81 -5.05 -9.02
C LEU A 108 0.58 -4.98 -9.93
N HIS A 109 0.26 -3.81 -10.49
CA HIS A 109 -0.77 -3.68 -11.51
C HIS A 109 -0.43 -4.49 -12.77
N ALA A 110 0.80 -4.33 -13.30
CA ALA A 110 1.25 -5.10 -14.45
C ALA A 110 1.21 -6.61 -14.17
N ARG A 111 1.63 -7.04 -12.99
CA ARG A 111 1.57 -8.42 -12.54
C ARG A 111 0.12 -8.94 -12.51
N ALA A 112 -0.81 -8.20 -11.92
CA ALA A 112 -2.22 -8.59 -11.88
C ALA A 112 -2.79 -8.81 -13.30
N ARG A 113 -2.44 -7.91 -14.23
CA ARG A 113 -2.82 -8.02 -15.65
C ARG A 113 -2.21 -9.23 -16.34
N GLN A 114 -0.91 -9.51 -16.10
CA GLN A 114 -0.20 -10.67 -16.64
C GLN A 114 -0.74 -11.99 -16.11
N GLU A 115 -1.18 -12.02 -14.84
CA GLU A 115 -1.81 -13.16 -14.18
C GLU A 115 -3.32 -13.31 -14.53
N GLY A 116 -3.82 -12.52 -15.48
CA GLY A 116 -5.14 -12.69 -16.09
C GLY A 116 -6.29 -11.94 -15.42
N ALA A 117 -6.03 -10.93 -14.60
CA ALA A 117 -7.10 -10.11 -14.07
C ALA A 117 -7.76 -9.26 -15.17
N ASP A 118 -9.06 -9.44 -15.39
CA ASP A 118 -9.87 -8.65 -16.32
C ASP A 118 -10.19 -7.26 -15.78
N LEU A 119 -10.38 -7.17 -14.45
CA LEU A 119 -10.63 -5.94 -13.73
C LEU A 119 -9.64 -5.80 -12.57
N VAL A 120 -8.94 -4.68 -12.53
CA VAL A 120 -8.11 -4.29 -11.39
C VAL A 120 -8.72 -3.07 -10.70
N VAL A 121 -9.10 -3.22 -9.44
CA VAL A 121 -9.58 -2.10 -8.62
C VAL A 121 -8.45 -1.61 -7.73
N VAL A 122 -8.13 -0.33 -7.84
CA VAL A 122 -7.02 0.30 -7.13
C VAL A 122 -7.53 1.25 -6.07
N ASP A 123 -7.33 0.90 -4.80
CA ASP A 123 -7.57 1.81 -3.67
C ASP A 123 -6.35 2.69 -3.41
N THR A 124 -6.57 3.89 -2.90
CA THR A 124 -5.49 4.85 -2.64
C THR A 124 -5.62 5.53 -1.29
N SER A 125 -4.49 6.00 -0.76
CA SER A 125 -4.46 6.78 0.47
C SER A 125 -5.35 8.02 0.43
N GLY A 126 -5.86 8.42 1.59
CA GLY A 126 -6.68 9.62 1.75
C GLY A 126 -5.94 10.96 1.61
N MET A 127 -4.67 10.95 1.22
CA MET A 127 -3.91 12.18 0.96
C MET A 127 -4.29 12.74 -0.42
N VAL A 128 -5.12 13.77 -0.43
CA VAL A 128 -5.61 14.43 -1.66
C VAL A 128 -5.30 15.92 -1.70
N SER A 129 -5.06 16.55 -0.54
CA SER A 129 -4.81 17.98 -0.43
C SER A 129 -3.33 18.35 -0.47
N GLY A 130 -3.06 19.60 -0.83
CA GLY A 130 -1.72 20.12 -0.99
C GLY A 130 -0.99 19.55 -2.22
N ILE A 131 0.17 20.10 -2.53
CA ILE A 131 0.93 19.70 -3.72
C ILE A 131 1.32 18.21 -3.71
N TYR A 132 1.68 17.68 -2.56
CA TYR A 132 2.04 16.26 -2.41
C TYR A 132 0.87 15.33 -2.68
N GLY A 133 -0.33 15.67 -2.19
CA GLY A 133 -1.54 14.90 -2.44
C GLY A 133 -1.89 14.84 -3.92
N GLN A 134 -1.82 15.99 -4.60
CA GLN A 134 -2.07 16.10 -6.04
C GLN A 134 -1.04 15.31 -6.85
N LEU A 135 0.27 15.48 -6.58
CA LEU A 135 1.34 14.76 -7.28
C LEU A 135 1.24 13.24 -7.12
N VAL A 136 0.95 12.76 -5.91
CA VAL A 136 0.76 11.31 -5.68
C VAL A 136 -0.37 10.75 -6.54
N LYS A 137 -1.49 11.47 -6.69
CA LYS A 137 -2.62 11.02 -7.51
C LYS A 137 -2.32 11.15 -8.99
N TYR A 138 -1.75 12.28 -9.41
CA TYR A 138 -1.33 12.51 -10.79
C TYR A 138 -0.42 11.38 -11.30
N HIS A 139 0.67 11.08 -10.59
CA HIS A 139 1.58 10.03 -11.00
C HIS A 139 0.97 8.61 -10.93
N LYS A 140 0.01 8.37 -10.05
CA LYS A 140 -0.73 7.11 -10.09
C LYS A 140 -1.56 6.98 -11.36
N VAL A 141 -2.26 8.04 -11.78
CA VAL A 141 -3.01 8.04 -13.04
C VAL A 141 -2.07 7.88 -14.24
N GLU A 142 -0.97 8.65 -14.26
CA GLU A 142 0.02 8.60 -15.33
C GLU A 142 0.62 7.19 -15.53
N MET A 143 0.97 6.52 -14.43
CA MET A 143 1.66 5.22 -14.48
C MET A 143 0.73 4.02 -14.59
N LEU A 144 -0.46 4.08 -14.03
CA LEU A 144 -1.44 2.99 -14.07
C LEU A 144 -2.33 3.07 -15.30
N GLN A 145 -2.49 4.25 -15.89
CA GLN A 145 -3.37 4.53 -17.03
C GLN A 145 -4.76 3.90 -16.82
N PRO A 146 -5.47 4.24 -15.73
CA PRO A 146 -6.80 3.70 -15.47
C PRO A 146 -7.76 4.18 -16.58
N ASP A 147 -8.72 3.35 -16.91
CA ASP A 147 -9.81 3.72 -17.83
C ASP A 147 -10.99 4.35 -17.10
N LEU A 148 -11.07 4.16 -15.76
CA LEU A 148 -12.03 4.88 -14.90
C LEU A 148 -11.32 5.44 -13.66
N VAL A 149 -11.50 6.72 -13.39
CA VAL A 149 -11.11 7.38 -12.14
C VAL A 149 -12.36 7.83 -11.41
N VAL A 150 -12.54 7.34 -10.18
CA VAL A 150 -13.66 7.73 -9.32
C VAL A 150 -13.15 8.61 -8.20
N GLY A 151 -13.56 9.88 -8.20
CA GLY A 151 -13.30 10.84 -7.12
C GLY A 151 -14.43 10.85 -6.11
N ILE A 152 -14.19 10.43 -4.87
CA ILE A 152 -15.20 10.46 -3.79
C ILE A 152 -14.93 11.67 -2.90
N GLN A 153 -15.84 12.66 -2.92
CA GLN A 153 -15.66 13.95 -2.26
C GLN A 153 -16.86 14.39 -1.43
N ARG A 154 -16.61 15.25 -0.43
CA ARG A 154 -17.67 15.82 0.43
C ARG A 154 -18.23 17.13 -0.11
N GLY A 155 -17.43 17.83 -0.85
CA GLY A 155 -17.76 19.09 -1.53
C GLY A 155 -17.09 19.10 -2.89
N GLU A 156 -16.22 20.07 -3.13
CA GLU A 156 -15.51 20.25 -4.40
C GLU A 156 -13.97 20.12 -4.23
N GLU A 157 -13.53 19.47 -3.13
CA GLU A 157 -12.11 19.38 -2.78
C GLU A 157 -11.25 18.60 -3.79
N LEU A 158 -11.86 17.76 -4.62
CA LEU A 158 -11.18 17.01 -5.67
C LEU A 158 -11.30 17.66 -7.04
N ASP A 159 -12.20 18.61 -7.26
CA ASP A 159 -12.48 19.17 -8.58
C ASP A 159 -11.22 19.68 -9.32
N PRO A 160 -10.26 20.38 -8.67
CA PRO A 160 -9.04 20.78 -9.34
C PRO A 160 -8.21 19.59 -9.85
N LEU A 161 -8.13 18.51 -9.06
CA LEU A 161 -7.40 17.31 -9.44
C LEU A 161 -8.14 16.51 -10.52
N LEU A 162 -9.45 16.32 -10.36
CA LEU A 162 -10.27 15.61 -11.34
C LEU A 162 -10.31 16.34 -12.68
N GLY A 163 -10.38 17.67 -12.66
CA GLY A 163 -10.31 18.50 -13.87
C GLY A 163 -8.96 18.37 -14.61
N VAL A 164 -7.84 18.27 -13.89
CA VAL A 164 -6.53 17.97 -14.49
C VAL A 164 -6.52 16.59 -15.12
N ILE A 165 -7.05 15.57 -14.40
CA ILE A 165 -7.10 14.20 -14.93
C ILE A 165 -7.97 14.14 -16.19
N GLN A 166 -9.17 14.70 -16.16
CA GLN A 166 -10.08 14.73 -17.29
C GLN A 166 -9.51 15.44 -18.52
N ARG A 167 -8.70 16.47 -18.31
CA ARG A 167 -8.10 17.26 -19.39
C ARG A 167 -6.91 16.58 -20.05
N PHE A 168 -6.07 15.85 -19.28
CA PHE A 168 -4.77 15.40 -19.75
C PHE A 168 -4.64 13.88 -19.91
N PHE A 169 -5.62 13.11 -19.46
CA PHE A 169 -5.61 11.64 -19.55
C PHE A 169 -6.84 11.12 -20.25
N ALA A 170 -6.72 9.97 -20.89
CA ALA A 170 -7.82 9.29 -21.59
C ALA A 170 -8.74 8.50 -20.65
N ALA A 171 -8.78 8.84 -19.36
CA ALA A 171 -9.62 8.19 -18.37
C ALA A 171 -11.01 8.81 -18.32
N GLU A 172 -12.03 7.98 -18.17
CA GLU A 172 -13.32 8.48 -17.72
C GLU A 172 -13.20 8.95 -16.28
N VAL A 173 -13.73 10.12 -15.95
CA VAL A 173 -13.66 10.72 -14.61
C VAL A 173 -15.08 10.89 -14.06
N VAL A 174 -15.34 10.30 -12.91
CA VAL A 174 -16.63 10.41 -12.21
C VAL A 174 -16.40 10.95 -10.80
N ALA A 175 -17.12 12.01 -10.45
CA ALA A 175 -17.18 12.52 -9.08
C ALA A 175 -18.41 11.91 -8.37
N LEU A 176 -18.22 11.39 -7.17
CA LEU A 176 -19.28 10.89 -6.31
C LEU A 176 -19.27 11.62 -4.97
N GLY A 177 -20.47 11.82 -4.40
CA GLY A 177 -20.61 12.21 -3.00
C GLY A 177 -20.19 11.08 -2.04
N VAL A 178 -19.67 11.46 -0.88
CA VAL A 178 -19.43 10.49 0.21
C VAL A 178 -20.77 9.92 0.69
N HIS A 179 -20.86 8.60 0.77
CA HIS A 179 -22.09 7.94 1.22
C HIS A 179 -22.45 8.35 2.66
N PRO A 180 -23.71 8.69 2.97
CA PRO A 180 -24.10 9.19 4.30
C PRO A 180 -23.80 8.24 5.47
N ALA A 181 -23.72 6.94 5.22
CA ALA A 181 -23.38 5.95 6.24
C ALA A 181 -21.89 5.91 6.62
N VAL A 182 -21.03 6.67 5.95
CA VAL A 182 -19.59 6.70 6.25
C VAL A 182 -19.35 7.45 7.56
N VAL A 183 -18.78 6.75 8.54
CA VAL A 183 -18.38 7.33 9.83
C VAL A 183 -16.88 7.62 9.82
N PRO A 184 -16.44 8.87 10.04
CA PRO A 184 -15.03 9.21 10.11
C PRO A 184 -14.35 8.54 11.32
N SER A 185 -13.15 7.99 11.10
CA SER A 185 -12.31 7.45 12.17
C SER A 185 -11.51 8.57 12.86
N SER A 186 -11.28 8.46 14.17
CA SER A 186 -10.37 9.36 14.87
C SER A 186 -8.90 9.10 14.49
N VAL A 187 -8.01 10.02 14.81
CA VAL A 187 -6.56 9.85 14.62
C VAL A 187 -6.05 8.64 15.41
N GLU A 188 -6.56 8.47 16.63
CA GLU A 188 -6.23 7.38 17.54
C GLU A 188 -6.71 6.03 16.99
N GLN A 189 -7.94 5.96 16.48
CA GLN A 189 -8.48 4.76 15.84
C GLN A 189 -7.64 4.33 14.64
N ARG A 190 -7.25 5.28 13.78
CA ARG A 190 -6.36 4.99 12.65
C ARG A 190 -4.98 4.53 13.09
N ALA A 191 -4.44 5.11 14.17
CA ALA A 191 -3.17 4.67 14.75
C ALA A 191 -3.27 3.24 15.29
N SER A 192 -4.33 2.93 16.03
CA SER A 192 -4.60 1.59 16.58
C SER A 192 -4.79 0.55 15.47
N HIS A 193 -5.50 0.89 14.39
CA HIS A 193 -5.65 0.00 13.23
C HIS A 193 -4.31 -0.33 12.56
N ARG A 194 -3.43 0.67 12.40
CA ARG A 194 -2.07 0.44 11.86
C ARG A 194 -1.24 -0.44 12.76
N GLU A 195 -1.27 -0.20 14.06
CA GLU A 195 -0.56 -1.01 15.05
C GLU A 195 -1.08 -2.44 15.06
N ALA A 196 -2.39 -2.65 15.08
CA ALA A 196 -3.00 -3.97 15.01
C ALA A 196 -2.65 -4.72 13.71
N ALA A 197 -2.65 -4.05 12.56
CA ALA A 197 -2.26 -4.64 11.29
C ALA A 197 -0.78 -5.03 11.27
N MET A 198 0.10 -4.20 11.83
CA MET A 198 1.52 -4.49 11.94
C MET A 198 1.77 -5.67 12.91
N ARG A 199 1.10 -5.68 14.05
CA ARG A 199 1.15 -6.77 15.04
C ARG A 199 0.62 -8.08 14.47
N ARG A 200 -0.47 -8.06 13.70
CA ARG A 200 -1.02 -9.24 13.03
C ARG A 200 0.01 -9.88 12.09
N TYR A 201 0.72 -9.05 11.33
CA TYR A 201 1.70 -9.53 10.38
C TYR A 201 3.01 -9.98 11.04
N LEU A 202 3.54 -9.22 12.00
CA LEU A 202 4.83 -9.45 12.66
C LEU A 202 4.72 -10.19 14.00
N GLY A 203 3.51 -10.54 14.46
CA GLY A 203 3.30 -11.06 15.82
C GLY A 203 3.38 -12.59 15.97
N ALA A 204 3.42 -13.37 14.88
CA ALA A 204 3.37 -14.82 14.93
C ALA A 204 4.40 -15.46 14.02
N HIS A 205 4.94 -16.63 14.48
CA HIS A 205 5.85 -17.49 13.69
C HIS A 205 7.10 -16.79 13.14
N LEU A 206 7.72 -15.94 13.96
CA LEU A 206 8.89 -15.17 13.54
C LEU A 206 10.14 -16.04 13.39
N GLN A 207 10.78 -15.90 12.23
CA GLN A 207 12.11 -16.42 11.95
C GLN A 207 13.17 -15.37 12.33
N ARG A 208 14.38 -15.85 12.69
CA ARG A 208 15.52 -15.00 12.99
C ARG A 208 16.68 -15.37 12.08
N PHE A 209 17.07 -14.44 11.23
CA PHE A 209 18.20 -14.62 10.31
C PHE A 209 19.37 -13.73 10.73
N ARG A 210 20.55 -14.28 10.85
CA ARG A 210 21.78 -13.46 11.00
C ARG A 210 22.09 -12.76 9.69
N ILE A 211 22.22 -11.43 9.72
CA ILE A 211 22.36 -10.60 8.52
C ILE A 211 23.79 -10.07 8.42
N LYS A 212 24.35 -10.17 7.20
CA LYS A 212 25.60 -9.50 6.85
C LYS A 212 25.31 -8.07 6.38
N PRO A 213 26.15 -7.07 6.71
CA PRO A 213 25.95 -5.67 6.28
C PRO A 213 25.88 -5.47 4.76
N THR A 214 26.37 -6.42 3.97
CA THR A 214 26.40 -6.35 2.49
C THR A 214 25.06 -6.60 1.80
N VAL A 215 24.02 -7.02 2.54
CA VAL A 215 22.70 -7.32 1.95
C VAL A 215 21.77 -6.10 1.87
N PHE A 216 22.20 -4.93 2.37
CA PHE A 216 21.35 -3.74 2.44
C PHE A 216 21.30 -2.93 1.14
N MET A 217 20.12 -2.40 0.86
CA MET A 217 19.85 -1.41 -0.16
C MET A 217 19.14 -0.19 0.48
N PRO A 218 19.76 1.01 0.49
CA PRO A 218 21.13 1.30 0.02
C PRO A 218 22.22 0.60 0.84
N ALA A 219 23.42 0.50 0.29
CA ALA A 219 24.58 -0.03 1.00
C ALA A 219 24.90 0.84 2.24
N LEU A 220 25.29 0.19 3.32
CA LEU A 220 25.68 0.92 4.53
C LEU A 220 27.05 1.61 4.33
N PRO A 221 27.23 2.82 4.85
CA PRO A 221 28.54 3.47 4.88
C PRO A 221 29.59 2.62 5.60
N PRO A 222 30.87 2.74 5.26
CA PRO A 222 31.95 2.15 6.05
C PRO A 222 31.87 2.60 7.52
N LEU A 223 32.10 1.69 8.45
CA LEU A 223 32.08 1.96 9.90
C LEU A 223 30.70 2.43 10.44
N PHE A 224 29.62 2.12 9.72
CA PHE A 224 28.27 2.44 10.19
C PHE A 224 27.95 1.71 11.50
N ASP A 225 27.41 2.45 12.48
CA ASP A 225 26.97 1.89 13.74
C ASP A 225 25.67 1.09 13.55
N LEU A 226 25.76 -0.24 13.54
CA LEU A 226 24.63 -1.15 13.32
C LEU A 226 23.55 -1.03 14.39
N ALA A 227 23.84 -0.51 15.58
CA ALA A 227 22.85 -0.27 16.62
C ALA A 227 21.79 0.75 16.17
N GLN A 228 22.15 1.66 15.28
CA GLN A 228 21.20 2.63 14.71
C GLN A 228 20.11 2.00 13.84
N LEU A 229 20.32 0.76 13.38
CA LEU A 229 19.31 0.01 12.62
C LEU A 229 18.35 -0.79 13.49
N ASP A 230 18.55 -0.79 14.81
CA ASP A 230 17.69 -1.55 15.71
C ASP A 230 16.23 -1.15 15.56
N ARG A 231 15.33 -2.17 15.46
CA ARG A 231 13.88 -2.02 15.25
C ARG A 231 13.47 -1.32 13.95
N LEU A 232 14.40 -1.07 13.02
CA LEU A 232 14.08 -0.47 11.73
C LEU A 232 13.35 -1.47 10.83
N LEU A 233 12.24 -1.02 10.23
CA LEU A 233 11.45 -1.81 9.28
C LEU A 233 12.23 -2.02 7.98
N VAL A 234 12.19 -3.22 7.44
CA VAL A 234 12.86 -3.58 6.19
C VAL A 234 11.93 -4.38 5.28
N GLY A 235 12.09 -4.18 3.97
CA GLY A 235 11.47 -5.00 2.94
C GLY A 235 12.42 -6.12 2.52
N LEU A 236 11.90 -7.33 2.40
CA LEU A 236 12.62 -8.53 2.02
C LEU A 236 12.52 -8.73 0.50
N SER A 237 13.58 -8.39 -0.22
CA SER A 237 13.61 -8.50 -1.69
C SER A 237 14.01 -9.91 -2.13
N ASP A 238 13.34 -10.41 -3.16
CA ASP A 238 13.69 -11.65 -3.87
C ASP A 238 14.89 -11.49 -4.84
N GLY A 239 15.36 -10.25 -5.04
CA GLY A 239 16.42 -9.91 -5.99
C GLY A 239 15.93 -9.77 -7.45
N GLU A 240 14.65 -10.02 -7.72
CA GLU A 240 14.01 -9.91 -9.05
C GLU A 240 13.04 -8.72 -9.12
N GLY A 241 13.05 -7.91 -8.05
CA GLY A 241 12.28 -6.67 -7.92
C GLY A 241 10.92 -6.85 -7.26
N SER A 242 10.61 -8.03 -6.73
CA SER A 242 9.46 -8.27 -5.86
C SER A 242 9.89 -8.38 -4.41
N TYR A 243 8.91 -8.41 -3.52
CA TYR A 243 9.13 -8.53 -2.09
C TYR A 243 8.38 -9.72 -1.55
N THR A 244 9.09 -10.62 -0.87
CA THR A 244 8.50 -11.79 -0.20
C THR A 244 7.79 -11.41 1.10
N GLY A 245 8.12 -10.26 1.67
CA GLY A 245 7.52 -9.76 2.89
C GLY A 245 8.25 -8.56 3.48
N ILE A 246 7.92 -8.29 4.73
CA ILE A 246 8.63 -7.30 5.55
C ILE A 246 9.13 -7.93 6.84
N GLY A 247 10.09 -7.29 7.47
CA GLY A 247 10.60 -7.61 8.79
C GLY A 247 11.14 -6.38 9.49
N TYR A 248 11.74 -6.57 10.64
CA TYR A 248 12.50 -5.53 11.32
C TYR A 248 13.86 -6.07 11.76
N LEU A 249 14.78 -5.17 12.00
CA LEU A 249 16.12 -5.50 12.43
C LEU A 249 16.21 -5.53 13.96
N GLU A 250 17.02 -6.45 14.49
CA GLU A 250 17.36 -6.56 15.91
C GLU A 250 18.87 -6.49 16.05
N HIS A 251 19.35 -5.50 16.80
CA HIS A 251 20.76 -5.40 17.13
C HIS A 251 21.06 -6.19 18.40
N ALA A 252 21.79 -7.28 18.26
CA ALA A 252 22.25 -8.09 19.39
C ALA A 252 23.55 -7.50 19.96
N ALA A 253 23.45 -6.53 20.86
CA ALA A 253 24.58 -5.76 21.37
C ALA A 253 25.73 -6.63 21.96
N GLY A 254 25.39 -7.73 22.65
CA GLY A 254 26.38 -8.65 23.21
C GLY A 254 27.18 -9.47 22.18
N GLU A 255 26.66 -9.59 20.96
CA GLU A 255 27.29 -10.35 19.87
C GLU A 255 27.83 -9.44 18.76
N GLY A 256 27.48 -8.15 18.76
CA GLY A 256 27.84 -7.20 17.70
C GLY A 256 27.24 -7.56 16.33
N VAL A 257 26.13 -8.29 16.29
CA VAL A 257 25.49 -8.77 15.05
C VAL A 257 24.11 -8.17 14.87
N LEU A 258 23.70 -8.11 13.62
CA LEU A 258 22.36 -7.72 13.23
C LEU A 258 21.56 -8.96 12.83
N ARG A 259 20.32 -9.04 13.31
CA ARG A 259 19.38 -10.10 12.98
C ARG A 259 18.17 -9.49 12.26
N LEU A 260 17.66 -10.19 11.27
CA LEU A 260 16.35 -9.94 10.68
C LEU A 260 15.31 -10.76 11.44
N ILE A 261 14.24 -10.10 11.86
CA ILE A 261 13.06 -10.74 12.46
C ILE A 261 11.91 -10.59 11.47
N SER A 262 11.37 -11.70 10.99
CA SER A 262 10.32 -11.72 9.96
C SER A 262 9.49 -12.99 10.03
N PRO A 263 8.19 -12.98 9.65
CA PRO A 263 7.40 -14.19 9.47
C PRO A 263 7.72 -14.96 8.19
N VAL A 264 8.54 -14.41 7.29
CA VAL A 264 8.96 -15.07 6.04
C VAL A 264 9.91 -16.22 6.36
N ALA A 265 9.65 -17.40 5.78
CA ALA A 265 10.39 -18.62 6.08
C ALA A 265 11.79 -18.62 5.47
N ASP A 266 11.93 -18.07 4.26
CA ASP A 266 13.18 -18.07 3.51
C ASP A 266 14.01 -16.80 3.73
N PRO A 267 15.34 -16.90 3.79
CA PRO A 267 16.19 -15.73 3.90
C PRO A 267 16.12 -14.87 2.63
N PRO A 268 16.03 -13.53 2.78
CA PRO A 268 15.96 -12.63 1.63
C PRO A 268 17.30 -12.55 0.88
N LYS A 269 17.27 -12.27 -0.42
CA LYS A 269 18.47 -11.98 -1.22
C LYS A 269 19.02 -10.58 -0.92
N ALA A 270 18.12 -9.61 -0.64
CA ALA A 270 18.50 -8.27 -0.23
C ALA A 270 17.46 -7.68 0.74
N LEU A 271 17.90 -6.71 1.54
CA LEU A 271 17.04 -5.95 2.44
C LEU A 271 16.99 -4.49 2.01
N ARG A 272 15.80 -3.98 1.81
CA ARG A 272 15.58 -2.56 1.59
C ARG A 272 15.20 -1.87 2.90
N LEU A 273 15.95 -0.83 3.28
CA LEU A 273 15.67 -0.07 4.49
C LEU A 273 14.41 0.78 4.31
N GLY A 274 13.55 0.76 5.31
CA GLY A 274 12.41 1.66 5.45
C GLY A 274 12.73 2.87 6.34
N SER A 275 11.85 3.86 6.34
CA SER A 275 11.91 5.05 7.18
C SER A 275 10.98 4.95 8.39
N VAL A 276 10.80 3.75 8.90
CA VAL A 276 9.95 3.45 10.06
C VAL A 276 10.69 2.57 11.04
N ARG A 277 10.71 2.99 12.30
CA ARG A 277 11.17 2.19 13.43
C ARG A 277 9.97 1.70 14.21
N LEU A 278 9.96 0.44 14.61
CA LEU A 278 8.89 -0.17 15.38
C LEU A 278 9.19 -0.04 16.89
N GLU A 279 8.22 0.44 17.64
CA GLU A 279 8.20 0.32 19.09
C GLU A 279 7.80 -1.12 19.50
N ASP A 280 7.92 -1.48 20.76
CA ASP A 280 7.56 -2.82 21.26
C ASP A 280 6.08 -3.14 21.07
N SER A 281 5.24 -2.13 21.05
CA SER A 281 3.81 -2.23 20.71
C SER A 281 3.53 -2.49 19.24
N PHE A 282 4.54 -2.47 18.37
CA PHE A 282 4.48 -2.42 16.90
C PHE A 282 3.97 -1.07 16.35
N ARG A 283 3.91 -0.04 17.18
CA ARG A 283 3.65 1.31 16.71
C ARG A 283 4.80 1.79 15.84
N ALA A 284 4.44 2.34 14.69
CA ALA A 284 5.40 2.84 13.70
C ALA A 284 5.82 4.29 14.04
N LYS A 285 7.11 4.54 14.24
CA LYS A 285 7.71 5.86 14.41
C LYS A 285 8.54 6.21 13.17
N ARG A 286 8.32 7.40 12.61
CA ARG A 286 9.08 7.86 11.44
C ARG A 286 10.55 8.08 11.79
N VAL A 287 11.44 7.63 10.90
CA VAL A 287 12.88 7.86 10.94
C VAL A 287 13.30 8.59 9.68
N ASP A 288 14.12 9.62 9.81
CA ASP A 288 14.76 10.25 8.67
C ASP A 288 16.07 9.50 8.36
N LEU A 289 16.11 8.83 7.21
CA LEU A 289 17.29 8.08 6.77
C LEU A 289 18.49 8.98 6.48
N ARG A 290 18.28 10.25 6.11
CA ARG A 290 19.40 11.19 5.92
C ARG A 290 20.15 11.42 7.22
N ASN A 291 19.41 11.68 8.29
CA ASN A 291 20.00 11.82 9.62
C ASN A 291 20.66 10.52 10.09
N LEU A 292 20.08 9.38 9.74
CA LEU A 292 20.62 8.07 10.09
C LEU A 292 21.97 7.80 9.42
N PHE A 293 22.13 8.23 8.17
CA PHE A 293 23.36 8.02 7.39
C PHE A 293 24.36 9.19 7.47
N GLY A 294 24.03 10.27 8.16
CA GLY A 294 24.87 11.46 8.25
C GLY A 294 25.08 12.16 6.89
N THR A 295 24.14 12.02 5.97
CA THR A 295 24.16 12.71 4.67
C THR A 295 23.29 13.96 4.76
N GLU A 296 23.88 15.14 4.53
CA GLU A 296 23.18 16.41 4.45
C GLU A 296 22.15 16.48 3.30
#